data_ba6e34e0992437a750803b8eb3bdf559
#
_entry.id   ba6e34e0992437a750803b8eb3bdf559
#
_cell.length_a   1.000
_cell.length_b   1.000
_cell.length_c   1.000
_cell.angle_alpha   90.00
_cell.angle_beta   90.00
_cell.angle_gamma   90.00
#
_symmetry.space_group_name_H-M   'P 1'
#
loop_
_entity.id
_entity.type
_entity.pdbx_description
1 polymer ?
#
loop_
_entity_poly.entity_id
_entity_poly.type
_entity_poly.pdbx_seq_one_letter_code
_entity_poly.pdbx_strand_id
1 'polypeptide(L)'
;MLAIGSLCSLSVSAQSYSITNARIVTVSGAPIENGTIVVRDGLIESVGANVKPPADAQVFNGSGLTVYPGFFDALTNLGLQPARPQGGGQGAQTQAAQPTSNSNYVAGLRPEESAIDELKAGEAQFETNRNAGFTTVVTVGRDGIFNGQSAVINLAGENVSTMVVKSPFAAHVTFNTVRGQYPASLLGTFSALRQMFLDAQRLQEAQRLYAVSPVGMRRPDDDRSLEALIPVLNRQIPIVFNANREIEIVRALDLAKEFNLRAIIAGGQEAAKVIDRLKAQNVPVLLSVNFPKRTAAASAEADPESMEVLRFRAEAPKTAARLAQAGVKFAFQSGNLTNINDFYANAGKAVENGLSKDAAVRAMTLSPAEILGVENRLGSVEKGKIANLTVVRGDIFSKDRTVTHVFVDGKLFEQKEKPKTPATPAGTAAPTSGLANVGGNYSVTIEIPGQPMSGTLAFTQQGAILSGTMQTQFGTSQVRDGKVTAEGFTFSASVPFGGSTIEIVVKGTVTGNQISGTIDSPQGAIPFSGTKNP
;
A
#
# COMPACT_ATOMS: atom_id res chain seq x y z
N MET A 1 54.73 25.91 -26.18
CA MET A 1 54.32 24.57 -25.72
C MET A 1 52.85 24.62 -25.35
N LEU A 2 51.95 24.15 -26.23
CA LEU A 2 50.51 24.03 -25.95
C LEU A 2 50.29 22.65 -25.36
N ALA A 3 49.80 22.57 -24.14
CA ALA A 3 49.37 21.32 -23.52
C ALA A 3 47.92 21.05 -23.96
N ILE A 4 47.70 20.06 -24.81
CA ILE A 4 46.39 19.54 -25.18
C ILE A 4 45.95 18.63 -24.05
N GLY A 5 45.03 19.12 -23.21
CA GLY A 5 44.35 18.32 -22.19
C GLY A 5 43.31 17.40 -22.85
N SER A 6 43.61 16.09 -22.84
CA SER A 6 42.68 15.04 -23.29
C SER A 6 41.55 14.92 -22.27
N LEU A 7 40.35 15.45 -22.59
CA LEU A 7 39.12 15.14 -21.82
C LEU A 7 38.75 13.68 -22.12
N CYS A 8 39.09 12.76 -21.22
CA CYS A 8 38.46 11.45 -21.16
C CYS A 8 36.98 11.63 -20.79
N SER A 9 36.11 11.62 -21.80
CA SER A 9 34.67 11.43 -21.59
C SER A 9 34.46 10.03 -21.03
N LEU A 10 34.19 9.91 -19.74
CA LEU A 10 33.65 8.69 -19.14
C LEU A 10 32.29 8.43 -19.79
N SER A 11 32.28 7.58 -20.79
CA SER A 11 31.04 7.01 -21.33
C SER A 11 30.42 6.19 -20.18
N VAL A 12 29.41 6.74 -19.52
CA VAL A 12 28.50 5.93 -18.70
C VAL A 12 27.84 4.98 -19.68
N SER A 13 28.32 3.75 -19.73
CA SER A 13 27.70 2.69 -20.54
C SER A 13 26.31 2.49 -19.98
N ALA A 14 25.30 2.93 -20.73
CA ALA A 14 23.91 2.64 -20.41
C ALA A 14 23.74 1.13 -20.38
N GLN A 15 23.35 0.60 -19.22
CA GLN A 15 23.23 -0.83 -19.01
C GLN A 15 22.04 -1.35 -19.80
N SER A 16 22.31 -2.20 -20.82
CA SER A 16 21.28 -2.81 -21.65
C SER A 16 20.99 -4.22 -21.15
N TYR A 17 19.71 -4.59 -21.11
CA TYR A 17 19.25 -5.92 -20.69
C TYR A 17 18.40 -6.57 -21.75
N SER A 18 18.46 -7.90 -21.84
CA SER A 18 17.58 -8.67 -22.71
C SER A 18 17.04 -9.90 -21.97
N ILE A 19 15.71 -10.07 -21.93
CA ILE A 19 15.05 -11.26 -21.40
C ILE A 19 14.56 -12.06 -22.60
N THR A 20 15.11 -13.27 -22.80
CA THR A 20 14.82 -14.14 -23.94
C THR A 20 13.98 -15.34 -23.52
N ASN A 21 13.28 -15.98 -24.46
CA ASN A 21 12.52 -17.22 -24.25
C ASN A 21 11.46 -17.11 -23.14
N ALA A 22 10.94 -15.93 -22.87
CA ALA A 22 9.94 -15.72 -21.83
C ALA A 22 8.52 -15.65 -22.41
N ARG A 23 7.54 -16.03 -21.62
CA ARG A 23 6.15 -15.67 -21.89
C ARG A 23 5.96 -14.19 -21.52
N ILE A 24 5.45 -13.38 -22.45
CA ILE A 24 5.28 -11.94 -22.25
C ILE A 24 3.80 -11.60 -22.27
N VAL A 25 3.28 -11.08 -21.15
CA VAL A 25 1.92 -10.58 -21.03
C VAL A 25 1.94 -9.08 -21.33
N THR A 26 1.58 -8.72 -22.56
CA THR A 26 1.61 -7.32 -23.02
C THR A 26 0.55 -6.45 -22.37
N VAL A 27 -0.60 -7.02 -22.00
CA VAL A 27 -1.83 -6.39 -21.46
C VAL A 27 -2.57 -5.50 -22.47
N SER A 28 -1.87 -4.88 -23.42
CA SER A 28 -2.46 -4.10 -24.52
C SER A 28 -2.84 -4.94 -25.75
N GLY A 29 -2.34 -6.18 -25.81
CA GLY A 29 -2.58 -7.13 -26.89
C GLY A 29 -2.49 -8.57 -26.44
N ALA A 30 -2.42 -9.51 -27.38
CA ALA A 30 -2.27 -10.93 -27.09
C ALA A 30 -0.92 -11.22 -26.40
N PRO A 31 -0.86 -12.17 -25.45
CA PRO A 31 0.40 -12.62 -24.89
C PRO A 31 1.34 -13.22 -25.96
N ILE A 32 2.63 -13.05 -25.79
CA ILE A 32 3.68 -13.67 -26.62
C ILE A 32 4.21 -14.86 -25.82
N GLU A 33 3.95 -16.08 -26.28
CA GLU A 33 4.28 -17.30 -25.51
C GLU A 33 5.79 -17.56 -25.40
N ASN A 34 6.57 -17.18 -26.43
CA ASN A 34 8.02 -17.28 -26.43
C ASN A 34 8.60 -16.04 -27.10
N GLY A 35 8.96 -15.07 -26.30
CA GLY A 35 9.40 -13.76 -26.78
C GLY A 35 10.68 -13.26 -26.13
N THR A 36 11.16 -12.15 -26.67
CA THR A 36 12.31 -11.41 -26.17
C THR A 36 11.91 -9.97 -25.91
N ILE A 37 12.34 -9.41 -24.78
CA ILE A 37 12.26 -7.99 -24.45
C ILE A 37 13.68 -7.46 -24.37
N VAL A 38 13.93 -6.31 -24.99
CA VAL A 38 15.17 -5.55 -24.86
C VAL A 38 14.88 -4.26 -24.11
N VAL A 39 15.63 -4.02 -23.04
CA VAL A 39 15.59 -2.81 -22.21
C VAL A 39 16.88 -2.03 -22.45
N ARG A 40 16.75 -0.75 -22.79
CA ARG A 40 17.88 0.17 -23.00
C ARG A 40 17.49 1.58 -22.52
N ASP A 41 18.40 2.24 -21.84
CA ASP A 41 18.21 3.63 -21.37
C ASP A 41 16.90 3.85 -20.56
N GLY A 42 16.53 2.86 -19.75
CA GLY A 42 15.30 2.93 -18.96
C GLY A 42 14.01 2.61 -19.71
N LEU A 43 14.08 2.34 -21.02
CA LEU A 43 12.93 2.12 -21.89
C LEU A 43 12.90 0.70 -22.46
N ILE A 44 11.71 0.25 -22.87
CA ILE A 44 11.54 -0.94 -23.69
C ILE A 44 11.92 -0.58 -25.12
N GLU A 45 13.11 -0.99 -25.56
CA GLU A 45 13.59 -0.74 -26.91
C GLU A 45 12.84 -1.58 -27.95
N SER A 46 12.62 -2.86 -27.63
CA SER A 46 11.90 -3.78 -28.50
C SER A 46 11.31 -4.95 -27.72
N VAL A 47 10.19 -5.49 -28.23
CA VAL A 47 9.50 -6.66 -27.70
C VAL A 47 8.89 -7.45 -28.85
N GLY A 48 8.99 -8.79 -28.81
CA GLY A 48 8.41 -9.66 -29.82
C GLY A 48 9.00 -11.06 -29.84
N ALA A 49 8.38 -11.96 -30.62
CA ALA A 49 8.83 -13.35 -30.77
C ALA A 49 10.16 -13.47 -31.56
N ASN A 50 10.42 -12.55 -32.49
CA ASN A 50 11.58 -12.59 -33.40
C ASN A 50 12.65 -11.55 -33.04
N VAL A 51 12.58 -10.91 -31.89
CA VAL A 51 13.56 -9.92 -31.42
C VAL A 51 14.85 -10.64 -31.05
N LYS A 52 16.00 -10.14 -31.56
CA LYS A 52 17.32 -10.65 -31.21
C LYS A 52 17.95 -9.76 -30.14
N PRO A 53 18.58 -10.35 -29.10
CA PRO A 53 19.35 -9.58 -28.13
C PRO A 53 20.46 -8.78 -28.79
N PRO A 54 20.66 -7.50 -28.48
CA PRO A 54 21.82 -6.74 -28.86
C PRO A 54 23.10 -7.36 -28.26
N ALA A 55 24.23 -7.20 -28.95
CA ALA A 55 25.51 -7.81 -28.53
C ALA A 55 26.04 -7.22 -27.21
N ASP A 56 25.66 -6.01 -26.88
CA ASP A 56 26.03 -5.27 -25.66
C ASP A 56 25.06 -5.47 -24.51
N ALA A 57 23.98 -6.25 -24.68
CA ALA A 57 22.99 -6.48 -23.64
C ALA A 57 23.37 -7.64 -22.72
N GLN A 58 23.15 -7.47 -21.43
CA GLN A 58 23.16 -8.58 -20.48
C GLN A 58 21.91 -9.44 -20.71
N VAL A 59 22.13 -10.70 -21.10
CA VAL A 59 21.05 -11.61 -21.50
C VAL A 59 20.63 -12.51 -20.35
N PHE A 60 19.32 -12.53 -20.06
CA PHE A 60 18.67 -13.44 -19.12
C PHE A 60 17.81 -14.47 -19.87
N ASN A 61 17.95 -15.73 -19.54
CA ASN A 61 17.07 -16.77 -20.07
C ASN A 61 15.78 -16.83 -19.26
N GLY A 62 14.69 -16.41 -19.88
CA GLY A 62 13.34 -16.37 -19.31
C GLY A 62 12.51 -17.65 -19.48
N SER A 63 13.14 -18.77 -19.86
CA SER A 63 12.43 -20.04 -20.03
C SER A 63 11.70 -20.45 -18.73
N GLY A 64 10.39 -20.71 -18.82
CA GLY A 64 9.53 -21.00 -17.67
C GLY A 64 9.17 -19.76 -16.83
N LEU A 65 9.53 -18.57 -17.27
CA LEU A 65 9.17 -17.30 -16.63
C LEU A 65 8.12 -16.55 -17.44
N THR A 66 7.29 -15.78 -16.73
CA THR A 66 6.35 -14.85 -17.35
C THR A 66 6.74 -13.42 -17.00
N VAL A 67 6.85 -12.57 -18.01
CA VAL A 67 7.11 -11.14 -17.87
C VAL A 67 5.78 -10.39 -17.94
N TYR A 68 5.49 -9.62 -16.90
CA TYR A 68 4.36 -8.70 -16.81
C TYR A 68 4.84 -7.26 -16.87
N PRO A 69 4.00 -6.29 -17.29
CA PRO A 69 4.26 -4.90 -16.94
C PRO A 69 4.40 -4.78 -15.43
N GLY A 70 5.22 -3.86 -14.97
CA GLY A 70 5.36 -3.61 -13.53
C GLY A 70 4.03 -3.33 -12.85
N PHE A 71 3.80 -3.94 -11.70
CA PHE A 71 2.53 -3.82 -10.99
C PHE A 71 2.42 -2.47 -10.27
N PHE A 72 1.19 -1.98 -10.21
CA PHE A 72 0.79 -0.77 -9.51
C PHE A 72 0.12 -1.10 -8.18
N ASP A 73 0.45 -0.35 -7.14
CA ASP A 73 -0.47 -0.13 -6.03
C ASP A 73 -1.14 1.23 -6.23
N ALA A 74 -2.44 1.20 -6.57
CA ALA A 74 -3.15 2.39 -7.00
C ALA A 74 -3.46 3.39 -5.86
N LEU A 75 -3.19 3.04 -4.61
CA LEU A 75 -3.26 3.96 -3.47
C LEU A 75 -2.54 3.39 -2.24
N THR A 76 -1.56 4.14 -1.74
CA THR A 76 -0.77 3.81 -0.54
C THR A 76 -0.28 5.10 0.13
N ASN A 77 0.45 4.97 1.22
CA ASN A 77 1.22 6.05 1.85
C ASN A 77 2.72 5.71 1.90
N LEU A 78 3.16 4.82 1.02
CA LEU A 78 4.55 4.38 0.95
C LEU A 78 5.48 5.56 0.68
N GLY A 79 6.58 5.64 1.41
CA GLY A 79 7.57 6.71 1.27
C GLY A 79 7.29 7.96 2.11
N LEU A 80 6.12 8.06 2.73
CA LEU A 80 5.78 9.16 3.64
C LEU A 80 6.17 8.80 5.07
N GLN A 81 6.41 9.81 5.88
CA GLN A 81 6.63 9.58 7.31
C GLN A 81 5.38 8.97 7.96
N PRO A 82 5.54 8.01 8.90
CA PRO A 82 4.42 7.60 9.72
C PRO A 82 3.80 8.82 10.39
N ALA A 83 2.47 8.91 10.42
CA ALA A 83 1.77 9.93 11.16
C ALA A 83 2.35 9.98 12.58
N ARG A 84 2.76 11.16 13.04
CA ARG A 84 3.27 11.31 14.42
C ARG A 84 2.18 10.80 15.36
N PRO A 85 2.48 9.90 16.31
CA PRO A 85 1.52 9.54 17.33
C PRO A 85 1.04 10.82 17.99
N GLN A 86 -0.23 11.15 17.86
CA GLN A 86 -0.83 12.19 18.71
C GLN A 86 -0.71 11.66 20.13
N GLY A 87 0.23 12.23 20.89
CA GLY A 87 0.57 11.79 22.22
C GLY A 87 -0.67 11.70 23.12
N GLY A 88 -1.10 10.47 23.40
CA GLY A 88 -2.05 10.16 24.45
C GLY A 88 -1.40 10.21 25.81
N GLY A 89 -0.85 11.36 26.20
CA GLY A 89 -0.46 11.68 27.58
C GLY A 89 -1.61 12.39 28.25
N GLN A 90 -2.21 11.78 29.27
CA GLN A 90 -3.07 12.50 30.22
C GLN A 90 -2.23 13.64 30.82
N GLY A 91 -2.56 14.89 30.49
CA GLY A 91 -1.95 16.06 31.08
C GLY A 91 -1.30 17.08 30.15
N ALA A 92 -1.08 16.79 28.89
CA ALA A 92 -0.71 17.82 27.93
C ALA A 92 -2.00 18.53 27.48
N GLN A 93 -2.20 19.76 27.90
CA GLN A 93 -3.08 20.68 27.20
C GLN A 93 -2.63 20.64 25.74
N THR A 94 -3.46 20.08 24.87
CA THR A 94 -3.29 20.11 23.44
C THR A 94 -3.31 21.59 23.04
N GLN A 95 -2.16 22.23 23.02
CA GLN A 95 -2.01 23.40 22.16
C GLN A 95 -2.40 22.91 20.76
N ALA A 96 -3.53 23.43 20.28
CA ALA A 96 -3.92 23.25 18.89
C ALA A 96 -2.66 23.47 18.06
N ALA A 97 -2.27 22.47 17.25
CA ALA A 97 -1.09 22.57 16.44
C ALA A 97 -1.17 23.91 15.71
N GLN A 98 -0.28 24.83 16.05
CA GLN A 98 -0.29 26.14 15.43
C GLN A 98 -0.16 25.93 13.92
N PRO A 99 -0.94 26.63 13.11
CA PRO A 99 -0.84 26.51 11.66
C PRO A 99 0.60 26.80 11.26
N THR A 100 1.31 25.78 10.79
CA THR A 100 2.67 25.90 10.24
C THR A 100 2.66 26.50 8.83
N SER A 101 1.48 26.75 8.28
CA SER A 101 1.23 27.39 6.99
C SER A 101 0.30 28.59 7.17
N ASN A 102 0.29 29.51 6.21
CA ASN A 102 -0.65 30.63 6.13
C ASN A 102 -2.11 30.19 5.82
N SER A 103 -2.47 28.95 6.18
CA SER A 103 -3.81 28.43 6.01
C SER A 103 -4.73 28.95 7.10
N ASN A 104 -5.89 29.45 6.72
CA ASN A 104 -6.97 29.86 7.63
C ASN A 104 -7.76 28.66 8.19
N TYR A 105 -7.42 27.43 7.76
CA TYR A 105 -8.16 26.22 8.08
C TYR A 105 -7.44 25.41 9.16
N VAL A 106 -8.23 24.70 9.96
CA VAL A 106 -7.73 23.78 10.99
C VAL A 106 -6.98 22.60 10.36
N ALA A 107 -6.13 21.97 11.15
CA ALA A 107 -5.47 20.73 10.74
C ALA A 107 -6.51 19.71 10.23
N GLY A 108 -6.22 19.08 9.09
CA GLY A 108 -7.13 18.13 8.43
C GLY A 108 -8.06 18.74 7.37
N LEU A 109 -8.10 20.07 7.22
CA LEU A 109 -8.79 20.74 6.12
C LEU A 109 -7.78 21.52 5.24
N ARG A 110 -6.69 20.85 4.84
CA ARG A 110 -5.56 21.46 4.11
C ARG A 110 -5.29 20.71 2.80
N PRO A 111 -6.07 20.99 1.76
CA PRO A 111 -5.88 20.36 0.45
C PRO A 111 -4.57 20.74 -0.25
N GLU A 112 -3.85 21.76 0.22
CA GLU A 112 -2.56 22.21 -0.28
C GLU A 112 -1.38 21.29 0.11
N GLU A 113 -1.54 20.47 1.16
CA GLU A 113 -0.49 19.55 1.57
C GLU A 113 -0.16 18.58 0.44
N SER A 114 1.12 18.39 0.15
CA SER A 114 1.57 17.58 -0.98
C SER A 114 2.40 16.38 -0.52
N ALA A 115 2.08 15.20 -1.04
CA ALA A 115 2.83 13.98 -0.76
C ALA A 115 4.31 14.09 -1.15
N ILE A 116 4.66 14.93 -2.14
CA ILE A 116 6.06 15.12 -2.57
C ILE A 116 6.88 15.81 -1.49
N ASP A 117 6.29 16.75 -0.75
CA ASP A 117 7.01 17.52 0.27
C ASP A 117 7.39 16.64 1.47
N GLU A 118 6.65 15.55 1.69
CA GLU A 118 6.90 14.59 2.77
C GLU A 118 7.64 13.33 2.30
N LEU A 119 7.72 13.12 0.97
CA LEU A 119 8.30 11.91 0.39
C LEU A 119 9.79 11.84 0.68
N LYS A 120 10.24 10.71 1.21
CA LYS A 120 11.65 10.41 1.43
C LYS A 120 12.12 9.36 0.43
N ALA A 121 13.11 9.71 -0.36
CA ALA A 121 13.86 8.73 -1.12
C ALA A 121 14.63 7.81 -0.16
N GLY A 122 14.66 6.52 -0.46
CA GLY A 122 15.41 5.54 0.34
C GLY A 122 15.05 4.13 -0.09
N GLU A 123 16.04 3.34 -0.44
CA GLU A 123 15.78 2.01 -1.04
C GLU A 123 15.12 1.04 -0.06
N ALA A 124 15.47 1.08 1.23
CA ALA A 124 15.01 0.10 2.21
C ALA A 124 13.48 0.08 2.37
N GLN A 125 12.83 1.25 2.40
CA GLN A 125 11.38 1.34 2.55
C GLN A 125 10.61 0.85 1.33
N PHE A 126 11.23 0.89 0.14
CA PHE A 126 10.60 0.46 -1.11
C PHE A 126 10.93 -0.99 -1.47
N GLU A 127 11.98 -1.56 -0.87
CA GLU A 127 12.47 -2.91 -1.19
C GLU A 127 11.40 -3.97 -1.02
N THR A 128 10.65 -3.95 0.07
CA THR A 128 9.57 -4.93 0.32
C THR A 128 8.53 -4.93 -0.79
N ASN A 129 8.14 -3.75 -1.28
CA ASN A 129 7.15 -3.62 -2.37
C ASN A 129 7.76 -4.02 -3.72
N ARG A 130 9.01 -3.65 -4.02
CA ARG A 130 9.72 -4.13 -5.21
C ARG A 130 9.85 -5.65 -5.19
N ASN A 131 10.23 -6.22 -4.04
CA ASN A 131 10.36 -7.68 -3.89
C ASN A 131 9.03 -8.40 -4.09
N ALA A 132 7.91 -7.74 -3.82
CA ALA A 132 6.59 -8.25 -4.16
C ALA A 132 6.23 -8.04 -5.65
N GLY A 133 7.01 -7.29 -6.44
CA GLY A 133 6.79 -7.05 -7.88
C GLY A 133 6.14 -5.71 -8.22
N PHE A 134 5.92 -4.84 -7.22
CA PHE A 134 5.42 -3.49 -7.50
C PHE A 134 6.54 -2.59 -8.01
N THR A 135 6.22 -1.80 -9.03
CA THR A 135 7.17 -0.85 -9.62
C THR A 135 6.73 0.59 -9.46
N THR A 136 5.43 0.81 -9.36
CA THR A 136 4.80 2.14 -9.33
C THR A 136 3.71 2.17 -8.28
N VAL A 137 3.62 3.26 -7.53
CA VAL A 137 2.56 3.46 -6.54
C VAL A 137 2.00 4.88 -6.61
N VAL A 138 0.75 5.03 -6.15
CA VAL A 138 0.18 6.34 -5.81
C VAL A 138 0.35 6.55 -4.31
N THR A 139 1.09 7.58 -3.91
CA THR A 139 1.30 7.90 -2.50
C THR A 139 0.59 9.18 -2.10
N VAL A 140 -0.03 9.18 -0.91
CA VAL A 140 -0.76 10.31 -0.32
C VAL A 140 -0.74 10.22 1.20
N GLY A 141 -0.89 11.35 1.88
CA GLY A 141 -1.06 11.43 3.34
C GLY A 141 -2.28 10.65 3.83
N ARG A 142 -2.32 10.33 5.12
CA ARG A 142 -3.42 9.56 5.74
C ARG A 142 -4.34 10.38 6.60
N ASP A 143 -3.86 11.52 7.07
CA ASP A 143 -4.52 12.27 8.12
C ASP A 143 -5.50 13.30 7.55
N GLY A 144 -6.52 13.61 8.36
CA GLY A 144 -7.47 14.66 8.05
C GLY A 144 -8.65 14.22 7.19
N ILE A 145 -9.44 15.23 6.80
CA ILE A 145 -10.55 15.15 5.85
C ILE A 145 -9.98 15.31 4.44
N PHE A 146 -9.16 16.34 4.20
CA PHE A 146 -8.26 16.37 3.06
C PHE A 146 -6.95 15.70 3.47
N ASN A 147 -6.59 14.63 2.73
CA ASN A 147 -5.32 13.92 2.91
C ASN A 147 -4.20 14.55 2.07
N GLY A 148 -4.47 15.72 1.47
CA GLY A 148 -3.55 16.42 0.59
C GLY A 148 -3.59 15.96 -0.86
N GLN A 149 -2.57 16.31 -1.61
CA GLN A 149 -2.39 15.97 -3.03
C GLN A 149 -1.44 14.79 -3.17
N SER A 150 -1.86 13.78 -3.93
CA SER A 150 -1.06 12.58 -4.18
C SER A 150 -0.08 12.74 -5.33
N ALA A 151 0.94 11.87 -5.31
CA ALA A 151 1.90 11.71 -6.38
C ALA A 151 1.94 10.25 -6.87
N VAL A 152 2.19 10.08 -8.17
CA VAL A 152 2.54 8.79 -8.78
C VAL A 152 4.04 8.70 -8.81
N ILE A 153 4.60 7.68 -8.17
CA ILE A 153 6.05 7.48 -8.06
C ILE A 153 6.46 6.08 -8.52
N ASN A 154 7.63 5.98 -9.14
CA ASN A 154 8.31 4.72 -9.36
C ASN A 154 9.15 4.36 -8.12
N LEU A 155 9.26 3.07 -7.82
CA LEU A 155 9.90 2.56 -6.61
C LEU A 155 11.43 2.42 -6.75
N ALA A 156 12.05 3.25 -7.60
CA ALA A 156 13.50 3.35 -7.74
C ALA A 156 13.89 4.82 -7.92
N GLY A 157 15.04 5.20 -7.40
CA GLY A 157 15.57 6.56 -7.50
C GLY A 157 16.38 6.93 -6.27
N GLU A 158 17.43 7.70 -6.48
CA GLU A 158 18.31 8.18 -5.40
C GLU A 158 17.73 9.43 -4.71
N ASN A 159 16.85 10.13 -5.40
CA ASN A 159 16.17 11.32 -4.89
C ASN A 159 14.73 11.39 -5.37
N VAL A 160 13.93 12.23 -4.72
CA VAL A 160 12.49 12.36 -4.97
C VAL A 160 12.19 12.73 -6.43
N SER A 161 12.96 13.63 -7.01
CA SER A 161 12.71 14.12 -8.38
C SER A 161 12.86 13.03 -9.45
N THR A 162 13.72 12.04 -9.23
CA THR A 162 13.90 10.90 -10.15
C THR A 162 12.81 9.83 -9.99
N MET A 163 12.11 9.81 -8.87
CA MET A 163 11.04 8.85 -8.59
C MET A 163 9.68 9.31 -9.11
N VAL A 164 9.46 10.63 -9.21
CA VAL A 164 8.14 11.19 -9.53
C VAL A 164 7.80 11.00 -11.00
N VAL A 165 6.72 10.26 -11.26
CA VAL A 165 6.13 10.10 -12.61
C VAL A 165 5.14 11.22 -12.89
N LYS A 166 4.30 11.56 -11.89
CA LYS A 166 3.28 12.62 -12.01
C LYS A 166 2.94 13.22 -10.65
N SER A 167 2.96 14.54 -10.57
CA SER A 167 2.53 15.30 -9.38
C SER A 167 2.11 16.71 -9.77
N PRO A 168 1.05 17.24 -9.13
CA PRO A 168 0.06 16.49 -8.36
C PRO A 168 -0.74 15.55 -9.26
N PHE A 169 -1.18 14.39 -8.71
CA PHE A 169 -2.11 13.53 -9.43
C PHE A 169 -3.55 13.91 -9.10
N ALA A 170 -3.92 13.94 -7.82
CA ALA A 170 -5.28 14.17 -7.35
C ALA A 170 -5.28 14.81 -5.96
N ALA A 171 -6.35 15.55 -5.63
CA ALA A 171 -6.68 15.85 -4.24
C ALA A 171 -7.43 14.66 -3.62
N HIS A 172 -7.17 14.37 -2.35
CA HIS A 172 -7.78 13.22 -1.66
C HIS A 172 -8.64 13.68 -0.50
N VAL A 173 -9.80 13.03 -0.35
CA VAL A 173 -10.78 13.28 0.72
C VAL A 173 -11.16 11.98 1.40
N THR A 174 -11.16 11.99 2.72
CA THR A 174 -11.67 10.92 3.57
C THR A 174 -12.80 11.45 4.45
N PHE A 175 -13.90 10.71 4.58
CA PHE A 175 -15.04 11.13 5.38
C PHE A 175 -14.81 10.86 6.88
N ASN A 176 -13.67 11.35 7.37
CA ASN A 176 -13.33 11.28 8.78
C ASN A 176 -13.87 12.50 9.53
N THR A 177 -13.93 12.38 10.85
CA THR A 177 -14.22 13.50 11.75
C THR A 177 -12.92 13.94 12.43
N VAL A 178 -12.80 15.23 12.73
CA VAL A 178 -11.67 15.75 13.49
C VAL A 178 -12.02 15.70 14.98
N ARG A 179 -11.23 14.93 15.75
CA ARG A 179 -11.50 14.76 17.19
C ARG A 179 -11.28 16.07 17.95
N GLY A 180 -12.29 16.51 18.70
CA GLY A 180 -12.22 17.71 19.55
C GLY A 180 -12.27 19.05 18.82
N GLN A 181 -12.47 19.07 17.52
CA GLN A 181 -12.58 20.28 16.68
C GLN A 181 -13.71 20.13 15.65
N TYR A 182 -14.13 21.23 15.02
CA TYR A 182 -15.02 21.19 13.87
C TYR A 182 -14.21 20.75 12.62
N PRO A 183 -14.80 19.85 11.78
CA PRO A 183 -16.08 19.14 11.93
C PRO A 183 -15.95 17.87 12.80
N ALA A 184 -16.78 17.80 13.87
CA ALA A 184 -16.78 16.66 14.80
C ALA A 184 -17.81 15.57 14.44
N SER A 185 -18.56 15.73 13.36
CA SER A 185 -19.57 14.78 12.88
C SER A 185 -19.48 14.61 11.37
N LEU A 186 -19.98 13.48 10.86
CA LEU A 186 -20.02 13.20 9.43
C LEU A 186 -20.82 14.27 8.66
N LEU A 187 -21.95 14.75 9.23
CA LEU A 187 -22.71 15.85 8.63
C LEU A 187 -21.87 17.14 8.56
N GLY A 188 -21.14 17.46 9.64
CA GLY A 188 -20.21 18.58 9.68
C GLY A 188 -19.10 18.45 8.64
N THR A 189 -18.59 17.23 8.42
CA THR A 189 -17.58 16.96 7.38
C THR A 189 -18.11 17.31 5.98
N PHE A 190 -19.32 16.87 5.63
CA PHE A 190 -19.92 17.21 4.34
C PHE A 190 -20.21 18.70 4.20
N SER A 191 -20.64 19.34 5.30
CA SER A 191 -20.87 20.80 5.30
C SER A 191 -19.58 21.57 5.12
N ALA A 192 -18.49 21.17 5.79
CA ALA A 192 -17.17 21.79 5.66
C ALA A 192 -16.61 21.63 4.24
N LEU A 193 -16.70 20.43 3.65
CA LEU A 193 -16.27 20.18 2.27
C LEU A 193 -17.04 21.08 1.28
N ARG A 194 -18.37 21.12 1.40
CA ARG A 194 -19.21 21.97 0.54
C ARG A 194 -18.86 23.45 0.70
N GLN A 195 -18.65 23.90 1.92
CA GLN A 195 -18.26 25.29 2.21
C GLN A 195 -16.92 25.63 1.55
N MET A 196 -15.91 24.77 1.69
CA MET A 196 -14.59 24.98 1.08
C MET A 196 -14.66 25.05 -0.45
N PHE A 197 -15.48 24.21 -1.11
CA PHE A 197 -15.67 24.31 -2.57
C PHE A 197 -16.36 25.60 -2.97
N LEU A 198 -17.39 26.06 -2.23
CA LEU A 198 -18.06 27.34 -2.48
C LEU A 198 -17.11 28.53 -2.30
N ASP A 199 -16.30 28.50 -1.22
CA ASP A 199 -15.31 29.54 -0.95
C ASP A 199 -14.21 29.57 -2.02
N ALA A 200 -13.75 28.40 -2.50
CA ALA A 200 -12.80 28.30 -3.60
C ALA A 200 -13.37 28.85 -4.92
N GLN A 201 -14.65 28.58 -5.24
CA GLN A 201 -15.33 29.17 -6.40
C GLN A 201 -15.42 30.69 -6.28
N ARG A 202 -15.77 31.19 -5.08
CA ARG A 202 -15.82 32.63 -4.81
C ARG A 202 -14.45 33.29 -4.95
N LEU A 203 -13.40 32.65 -4.41
CA LEU A 203 -12.03 33.15 -4.54
C LEU A 203 -11.60 33.22 -6.01
N GLN A 204 -11.83 32.15 -6.76
CA GLN A 204 -11.52 32.08 -8.19
C GLN A 204 -12.20 33.20 -8.98
N GLU A 205 -13.49 33.45 -8.73
CA GLU A 205 -14.22 34.53 -9.38
C GLU A 205 -13.71 35.92 -8.98
N ALA A 206 -13.38 36.12 -7.68
CA ALA A 206 -12.80 37.38 -7.22
C ALA A 206 -11.42 37.63 -7.86
N GLN A 207 -10.57 36.61 -7.97
CA GLN A 207 -9.27 36.69 -8.64
C GLN A 207 -9.45 37.02 -10.14
N ARG A 208 -10.41 36.38 -10.81
CA ARG A 208 -10.73 36.62 -12.22
C ARG A 208 -11.17 38.07 -12.46
N LEU A 209 -12.09 38.56 -11.64
CA LEU A 209 -12.59 39.94 -11.75
C LEU A 209 -11.50 40.98 -11.48
N TYR A 210 -10.70 40.73 -10.44
CA TYR A 210 -9.56 41.58 -10.08
C TYR A 210 -8.51 41.65 -11.20
N ALA A 211 -8.22 40.52 -11.85
CA ALA A 211 -7.28 40.46 -12.98
C ALA A 211 -7.76 41.25 -14.20
N VAL A 212 -9.09 41.36 -14.41
CA VAL A 212 -9.68 42.14 -15.52
C VAL A 212 -9.68 43.64 -15.22
N SER A 213 -10.09 44.02 -14.00
CA SER A 213 -10.16 45.44 -13.60
C SER A 213 -10.00 45.56 -12.06
N PRO A 214 -8.83 45.95 -11.58
CA PRO A 214 -8.57 46.08 -10.14
C PRO A 214 -9.11 47.38 -9.54
N VAL A 215 -9.59 48.33 -10.40
CA VAL A 215 -10.04 49.66 -9.96
C VAL A 215 -11.29 49.52 -9.09
N GLY A 216 -11.22 50.04 -7.86
CA GLY A 216 -12.34 49.97 -6.92
C GLY A 216 -12.55 48.62 -6.24
N MET A 217 -11.69 47.63 -6.51
CA MET A 217 -11.73 46.32 -5.89
C MET A 217 -10.62 46.15 -4.86
N ARG A 218 -10.97 45.57 -3.70
CA ARG A 218 -9.95 45.07 -2.76
C ARG A 218 -9.24 43.86 -3.39
N ARG A 219 -7.91 43.80 -3.26
CA ARG A 219 -7.15 42.62 -3.68
C ARG A 219 -7.71 41.38 -2.97
N PRO A 220 -7.97 40.27 -3.71
CA PRO A 220 -8.35 38.99 -3.11
C PRO A 220 -7.31 38.50 -2.11
N ASP A 221 -7.77 37.90 -1.03
CA ASP A 221 -6.89 37.34 -0.02
C ASP A 221 -6.11 36.15 -0.62
N ASP A 222 -4.88 35.96 -0.17
CA ASP A 222 -4.04 34.79 -0.51
C ASP A 222 -4.42 33.64 0.42
N ASP A 223 -5.11 32.64 -0.09
CA ASP A 223 -5.54 31.45 0.66
C ASP A 223 -5.12 30.17 -0.07
N ARG A 224 -4.00 29.58 0.37
CA ARG A 224 -3.40 28.40 -0.23
C ARG A 224 -4.33 27.19 -0.24
N SER A 225 -5.15 27.01 0.80
CA SER A 225 -6.07 25.88 0.88
C SER A 225 -7.17 26.00 -0.17
N LEU A 226 -7.74 27.18 -0.37
CA LEU A 226 -8.74 27.41 -1.41
C LEU A 226 -8.12 27.38 -2.81
N GLU A 227 -6.92 27.96 -2.97
CA GLU A 227 -6.20 27.95 -4.25
C GLU A 227 -5.88 26.52 -4.71
N ALA A 228 -5.55 25.62 -3.78
CA ALA A 228 -5.30 24.20 -4.09
C ALA A 228 -6.55 23.47 -4.61
N LEU A 229 -7.77 23.97 -4.34
CA LEU A 229 -9.03 23.42 -4.85
C LEU A 229 -9.41 23.96 -6.24
N ILE A 230 -8.85 25.07 -6.68
CA ILE A 230 -9.17 25.66 -8.01
C ILE A 230 -8.86 24.69 -9.15
N PRO A 231 -7.71 23.99 -9.20
CA PRO A 231 -7.45 22.98 -10.23
C PRO A 231 -8.44 21.79 -10.19
N VAL A 232 -8.99 21.46 -9.01
CA VAL A 232 -10.02 20.42 -8.84
C VAL A 232 -11.34 20.88 -9.44
N LEU A 233 -11.78 22.11 -9.12
CA LEU A 233 -12.99 22.74 -9.66
C LEU A 233 -12.92 22.92 -11.18
N ASN A 234 -11.74 23.24 -11.70
CA ASN A 234 -11.48 23.35 -13.13
C ASN A 234 -11.28 22.01 -13.84
N ARG A 235 -11.42 20.87 -13.11
CA ARG A 235 -11.27 19.51 -13.63
C ARG A 235 -9.85 19.22 -14.19
N GLN A 236 -8.85 20.02 -13.84
CA GLN A 236 -7.45 19.81 -14.24
C GLN A 236 -6.84 18.60 -13.53
N ILE A 237 -7.10 18.48 -12.22
CA ILE A 237 -6.79 17.29 -11.44
C ILE A 237 -8.07 16.65 -10.90
N PRO A 238 -8.13 15.32 -10.74
CA PRO A 238 -9.28 14.66 -10.13
C PRO A 238 -9.30 14.85 -8.61
N ILE A 239 -10.45 14.50 -8.03
CA ILE A 239 -10.60 14.32 -6.60
C ILE A 239 -10.88 12.84 -6.30
N VAL A 240 -10.16 12.28 -5.34
CA VAL A 240 -10.33 10.91 -4.87
C VAL A 240 -11.07 10.92 -3.54
N PHE A 241 -12.23 10.28 -3.49
CA PHE A 241 -13.00 10.09 -2.26
C PHE A 241 -12.76 8.69 -1.70
N ASN A 242 -12.21 8.60 -0.49
CA ASN A 242 -12.10 7.34 0.25
C ASN A 242 -13.48 6.96 0.78
N ALA A 243 -14.13 6.01 0.13
CA ALA A 243 -15.48 5.57 0.42
C ALA A 243 -15.64 4.07 0.18
N ASN A 244 -15.91 3.30 1.24
CA ASN A 244 -16.06 1.85 1.17
C ASN A 244 -17.52 1.40 1.12
N ARG A 245 -18.38 2.07 1.88
CA ARG A 245 -19.80 1.74 2.01
C ARG A 245 -20.64 2.44 0.95
N GLU A 246 -21.74 1.81 0.58
CA GLU A 246 -22.71 2.34 -0.39
C GLU A 246 -23.09 3.80 -0.10
N ILE A 247 -23.46 4.10 1.14
CA ILE A 247 -23.89 5.44 1.55
C ILE A 247 -22.78 6.49 1.40
N GLU A 248 -21.53 6.13 1.65
CA GLU A 248 -20.39 7.01 1.50
C GLU A 248 -20.14 7.29 0.01
N ILE A 249 -20.20 6.25 -0.82
CA ILE A 249 -20.02 6.37 -2.27
C ILE A 249 -21.12 7.25 -2.87
N VAL A 250 -22.38 7.04 -2.47
CA VAL A 250 -23.50 7.87 -2.92
C VAL A 250 -23.27 9.34 -2.59
N ARG A 251 -22.87 9.64 -1.35
CA ARG A 251 -22.59 11.02 -0.92
C ARG A 251 -21.41 11.65 -1.66
N ALA A 252 -20.34 10.86 -1.91
CA ALA A 252 -19.21 11.30 -2.72
C ALA A 252 -19.64 11.67 -4.15
N LEU A 253 -20.46 10.82 -4.77
CA LEU A 253 -20.99 11.04 -6.11
C LEU A 253 -21.94 12.25 -6.19
N ASP A 254 -22.75 12.48 -5.13
CA ASP A 254 -23.64 13.65 -5.07
C ASP A 254 -22.82 14.95 -4.95
N LEU A 255 -21.79 14.97 -4.10
CA LEU A 255 -20.89 16.12 -3.99
C LEU A 255 -20.12 16.37 -5.30
N ALA A 256 -19.62 15.31 -5.92
CA ALA A 256 -18.93 15.40 -7.20
C ALA A 256 -19.84 15.97 -8.31
N LYS A 257 -21.11 15.55 -8.33
CA LYS A 257 -22.10 16.08 -9.27
C LYS A 257 -22.44 17.54 -9.02
N GLU A 258 -22.60 17.92 -7.73
CA GLU A 258 -22.93 19.29 -7.30
C GLU A 258 -21.88 20.30 -7.81
N PHE A 259 -20.60 19.96 -7.67
CA PHE A 259 -19.49 20.84 -8.06
C PHE A 259 -18.86 20.47 -9.42
N ASN A 260 -19.48 19.57 -10.19
CA ASN A 260 -18.98 19.10 -11.49
C ASN A 260 -17.51 18.59 -11.44
N LEU A 261 -17.15 17.84 -10.40
CA LEU A 261 -15.78 17.37 -10.19
C LEU A 261 -15.47 16.11 -11.02
N ARG A 262 -14.19 15.92 -11.33
CA ARG A 262 -13.69 14.66 -11.88
C ARG A 262 -13.35 13.71 -10.73
N ALA A 263 -14.36 12.93 -10.30
CA ALA A 263 -14.24 12.09 -9.13
C ALA A 263 -13.62 10.71 -9.44
N ILE A 264 -12.96 10.15 -8.43
CA ILE A 264 -12.50 8.76 -8.35
C ILE A 264 -12.94 8.24 -6.97
N ILE A 265 -13.46 7.02 -6.90
CA ILE A 265 -13.74 6.37 -5.61
C ILE A 265 -12.56 5.49 -5.22
N ALA A 266 -12.03 5.65 -4.01
CA ALA A 266 -11.04 4.75 -3.43
C ALA A 266 -11.66 3.91 -2.31
N GLY A 267 -11.19 2.67 -2.15
CA GLY A 267 -11.81 1.69 -1.26
C GLY A 267 -12.87 0.89 -2.01
N GLY A 268 -14.05 1.43 -2.17
CA GLY A 268 -15.09 0.96 -3.10
C GLY A 268 -15.59 -0.47 -2.89
N GLN A 269 -15.49 -1.06 -1.69
CA GLN A 269 -15.87 -2.47 -1.49
C GLN A 269 -17.36 -2.74 -1.71
N GLU A 270 -18.22 -1.74 -1.53
CA GLU A 270 -19.65 -1.81 -1.89
C GLU A 270 -20.00 -1.09 -3.21
N ALA A 271 -19.02 -0.74 -4.03
CA ALA A 271 -19.24 -0.04 -5.31
C ALA A 271 -20.17 -0.80 -6.27
N ALA A 272 -20.24 -2.12 -6.15
CA ALA A 272 -21.17 -2.94 -6.94
C ALA A 272 -22.65 -2.62 -6.70
N LYS A 273 -23.01 -1.99 -5.58
CA LYS A 273 -24.40 -1.58 -5.29
C LYS A 273 -24.83 -0.29 -6.01
N VAL A 274 -23.85 0.48 -6.52
CA VAL A 274 -24.07 1.80 -7.12
C VAL A 274 -23.52 1.92 -8.54
N ILE A 275 -23.40 0.80 -9.25
CA ILE A 275 -22.82 0.71 -10.60
C ILE A 275 -23.45 1.72 -11.56
N ASP A 276 -24.76 1.85 -11.57
CA ASP A 276 -25.46 2.75 -12.49
C ASP A 276 -25.05 4.21 -12.30
N ARG A 277 -24.86 4.62 -11.05
CA ARG A 277 -24.39 5.98 -10.73
C ARG A 277 -22.93 6.19 -11.13
N LEU A 278 -22.06 5.19 -10.88
CA LEU A 278 -20.67 5.24 -11.30
C LEU A 278 -20.55 5.35 -12.82
N LYS A 279 -21.34 4.59 -13.56
CA LYS A 279 -21.40 4.67 -15.04
C LYS A 279 -21.93 6.01 -15.54
N ALA A 280 -23.05 6.47 -14.97
CA ALA A 280 -23.66 7.74 -15.36
C ALA A 280 -22.74 8.94 -15.21
N GLN A 281 -21.83 8.89 -14.21
CA GLN A 281 -20.86 9.95 -13.95
C GLN A 281 -19.44 9.63 -14.46
N ASN A 282 -19.25 8.48 -15.12
CA ASN A 282 -17.94 7.97 -15.58
C ASN A 282 -16.86 7.99 -14.48
N VAL A 283 -17.21 7.51 -13.29
CA VAL A 283 -16.34 7.50 -12.10
C VAL A 283 -15.63 6.15 -11.99
N PRO A 284 -14.29 6.11 -12.10
CA PRO A 284 -13.52 4.90 -11.88
C PRO A 284 -13.35 4.60 -10.39
N VAL A 285 -12.93 3.36 -10.10
CA VAL A 285 -12.77 2.87 -8.73
C VAL A 285 -11.35 2.35 -8.49
N LEU A 286 -10.66 2.88 -7.47
CA LEU A 286 -9.45 2.29 -6.90
C LEU A 286 -9.89 1.29 -5.82
N LEU A 287 -10.13 0.05 -6.23
CA LEU A 287 -10.77 -0.97 -5.41
C LEU A 287 -9.79 -1.59 -4.41
N SER A 288 -10.12 -1.50 -3.13
CA SER A 288 -9.31 -2.12 -2.08
C SER A 288 -9.41 -3.64 -2.11
N VAL A 289 -8.25 -4.31 -2.17
CA VAL A 289 -8.14 -5.77 -1.98
C VAL A 289 -7.95 -6.17 -0.52
N ASN A 290 -7.95 -5.22 0.42
CA ASN A 290 -7.94 -5.53 1.85
C ASN A 290 -9.34 -5.92 2.31
N PHE A 291 -9.74 -7.14 1.96
CA PHE A 291 -11.08 -7.64 2.29
C PHE A 291 -11.27 -7.79 3.79
N PRO A 292 -12.50 -7.51 4.30
CA PRO A 292 -12.80 -7.65 5.71
C PRO A 292 -12.58 -9.09 6.18
N LYS A 293 -11.77 -9.25 7.23
CA LYS A 293 -11.46 -10.55 7.85
C LYS A 293 -12.43 -10.81 9.02
N ARG A 294 -12.59 -12.09 9.36
CA ARG A 294 -13.32 -12.46 10.57
C ARG A 294 -12.52 -11.96 11.79
N THR A 295 -13.15 -11.20 12.64
CA THR A 295 -12.59 -10.83 13.94
C THR A 295 -12.74 -12.04 14.88
N ALA A 296 -11.65 -12.45 15.54
CA ALA A 296 -11.77 -13.47 16.58
C ALA A 296 -12.65 -12.89 17.72
N ALA A 297 -13.60 -13.70 18.19
CA ALA A 297 -14.41 -13.31 19.33
C ALA A 297 -13.51 -13.06 20.56
N ALA A 298 -13.78 -12.00 21.29
CA ALA A 298 -13.03 -11.66 22.50
C ALA A 298 -13.21 -12.72 23.61
N SER A 299 -14.36 -13.39 23.64
CA SER A 299 -14.68 -14.50 24.54
C SER A 299 -15.65 -15.47 23.86
N ALA A 300 -15.87 -16.64 24.46
CA ALA A 300 -16.85 -17.62 23.97
C ALA A 300 -18.29 -17.10 24.06
N GLU A 301 -18.55 -16.16 24.96
CA GLU A 301 -19.85 -15.53 25.21
C GLU A 301 -20.05 -14.25 24.38
N ALA A 302 -19.07 -13.85 23.56
CA ALA A 302 -19.19 -12.67 22.72
C ALA A 302 -20.35 -12.81 21.72
N ASP A 303 -21.10 -11.74 21.54
CA ASP A 303 -22.18 -11.70 20.56
C ASP A 303 -21.67 -12.07 19.16
N PRO A 304 -22.45 -12.83 18.39
CA PRO A 304 -22.10 -13.17 17.02
C PRO A 304 -22.05 -11.91 16.16
N GLU A 305 -21.16 -11.93 15.13
CA GLU A 305 -21.08 -10.83 14.17
C GLU A 305 -22.44 -10.57 13.51
N SER A 306 -22.77 -9.29 13.33
CA SER A 306 -24.05 -8.92 12.72
C SER A 306 -24.17 -9.45 11.29
N MET A 307 -25.41 -9.68 10.82
CA MET A 307 -25.67 -10.12 9.44
C MET A 307 -25.14 -9.11 8.40
N GLU A 308 -25.07 -7.83 8.74
CA GLU A 308 -24.51 -6.80 7.88
C GLU A 308 -23.00 -7.03 7.66
N VAL A 309 -22.26 -7.28 8.74
CA VAL A 309 -20.81 -7.58 8.66
C VAL A 309 -20.55 -8.86 7.88
N LEU A 310 -21.35 -9.91 8.11
CA LEU A 310 -21.23 -11.19 7.38
C LEU A 310 -21.51 -11.00 5.88
N ARG A 311 -22.56 -10.26 5.53
CA ARG A 311 -22.89 -9.94 4.13
C ARG A 311 -21.79 -9.11 3.47
N PHE A 312 -21.32 -8.06 4.14
CA PHE A 312 -20.23 -7.23 3.64
C PHE A 312 -18.99 -8.06 3.32
N ARG A 313 -18.58 -8.93 4.24
CA ARG A 313 -17.42 -9.84 4.04
C ARG A 313 -17.62 -10.82 2.89
N ALA A 314 -18.83 -11.37 2.72
CA ALA A 314 -19.14 -12.30 1.66
C ALA A 314 -19.24 -11.65 0.27
N GLU A 315 -19.64 -10.37 0.20
CA GLU A 315 -19.87 -9.66 -1.06
C GLU A 315 -18.64 -8.87 -1.55
N ALA A 316 -17.78 -8.39 -0.65
CA ALA A 316 -16.63 -7.58 -1.01
C ALA A 316 -15.71 -8.22 -2.09
N PRO A 317 -15.36 -9.52 -2.04
CA PRO A 317 -14.54 -10.15 -3.08
C PRO A 317 -15.21 -10.23 -4.47
N LYS A 318 -16.54 -10.15 -4.55
CA LYS A 318 -17.32 -10.21 -5.79
C LYS A 318 -17.40 -8.87 -6.51
N THR A 319 -17.08 -7.78 -5.83
CA THR A 319 -17.22 -6.41 -6.35
C THR A 319 -16.43 -6.22 -7.63
N ALA A 320 -15.18 -6.69 -7.70
CA ALA A 320 -14.32 -6.57 -8.88
C ALA A 320 -14.95 -7.19 -10.13
N ALA A 321 -15.50 -8.41 -10.00
CA ALA A 321 -16.17 -9.10 -11.11
C ALA A 321 -17.41 -8.33 -11.61
N ARG A 322 -18.22 -7.80 -10.69
CA ARG A 322 -19.41 -7.00 -11.05
C ARG A 322 -19.05 -5.69 -11.73
N LEU A 323 -18.00 -4.99 -11.26
CA LEU A 323 -17.50 -3.77 -11.91
C LEU A 323 -17.00 -4.08 -13.33
N ALA A 324 -16.23 -5.16 -13.50
CA ALA A 324 -15.75 -5.60 -14.81
C ALA A 324 -16.89 -5.92 -15.76
N GLN A 325 -17.89 -6.72 -15.33
CA GLN A 325 -19.07 -7.08 -16.12
C GLN A 325 -19.89 -5.85 -16.55
N ALA A 326 -19.96 -4.85 -15.67
CA ALA A 326 -20.66 -3.60 -15.95
C ALA A 326 -19.86 -2.62 -16.82
N GLY A 327 -18.58 -2.89 -17.10
CA GLY A 327 -17.70 -1.99 -17.82
C GLY A 327 -17.26 -0.75 -17.02
N VAL A 328 -17.36 -0.79 -15.68
CA VAL A 328 -16.83 0.26 -14.82
C VAL A 328 -15.31 0.07 -14.71
N LYS A 329 -14.55 1.12 -15.05
CA LYS A 329 -13.09 1.08 -14.96
C LYS A 329 -12.65 1.00 -13.48
N PHE A 330 -11.77 0.06 -13.17
CA PHE A 330 -11.22 -0.05 -11.81
C PHE A 330 -9.75 -0.49 -11.83
N ALA A 331 -9.06 -0.19 -10.75
CA ALA A 331 -7.71 -0.64 -10.45
C ALA A 331 -7.67 -1.18 -9.03
N PHE A 332 -6.77 -2.13 -8.76
CA PHE A 332 -6.57 -2.62 -7.40
C PHE A 332 -5.64 -1.71 -6.60
N GLN A 333 -5.92 -1.57 -5.30
CA GLN A 333 -5.07 -0.92 -4.32
C GLN A 333 -4.95 -1.78 -3.05
N SER A 334 -3.84 -1.64 -2.33
CA SER A 334 -3.54 -2.48 -1.16
C SER A 334 -4.52 -2.26 0.01
N GLY A 335 -5.12 -1.07 0.13
CA GLY A 335 -6.03 -0.76 1.24
C GLY A 335 -5.36 -0.87 2.60
N ASN A 336 -4.08 -0.53 2.67
CA ASN A 336 -3.27 -0.62 3.88
C ASN A 336 -3.12 -2.07 4.40
N LEU A 337 -2.89 -3.03 3.52
CA LEU A 337 -2.52 -4.38 3.90
C LEU A 337 -1.26 -4.36 4.78
N THR A 338 -1.29 -5.08 5.89
CA THR A 338 -0.13 -5.25 6.78
C THR A 338 1.01 -5.98 6.08
N ASN A 339 0.66 -6.96 5.23
CA ASN A 339 1.63 -7.68 4.40
C ASN A 339 1.27 -7.48 2.93
N ILE A 340 2.12 -6.80 2.18
CA ILE A 340 1.90 -6.53 0.76
C ILE A 340 1.82 -7.80 -0.10
N ASN A 341 2.41 -8.91 0.34
CA ASN A 341 2.30 -10.19 -0.36
C ASN A 341 0.87 -10.76 -0.37
N ASP A 342 0.00 -10.33 0.57
CA ASP A 342 -1.41 -10.71 0.59
C ASP A 342 -2.19 -10.09 -0.57
N PHE A 343 -1.66 -9.06 -1.22
CA PHE A 343 -2.29 -8.38 -2.35
C PHE A 343 -2.68 -9.35 -3.46
N TYR A 344 -1.75 -10.19 -3.88
CA TYR A 344 -1.98 -11.16 -4.96
C TYR A 344 -2.94 -12.28 -4.54
N ALA A 345 -2.84 -12.76 -3.31
CA ALA A 345 -3.77 -13.75 -2.78
C ALA A 345 -5.20 -13.19 -2.72
N ASN A 346 -5.34 -11.92 -2.34
CA ASN A 346 -6.64 -11.25 -2.30
C ASN A 346 -7.16 -10.90 -3.70
N ALA A 347 -6.29 -10.49 -4.63
CA ALA A 347 -6.66 -10.37 -6.05
C ALA A 347 -7.10 -11.73 -6.63
N GLY A 348 -6.43 -12.83 -6.24
CA GLY A 348 -6.82 -14.21 -6.55
C GLY A 348 -8.21 -14.56 -6.02
N LYS A 349 -8.58 -14.11 -4.81
CA LYS A 349 -9.96 -14.27 -4.29
C LYS A 349 -10.99 -13.56 -5.17
N ALA A 350 -10.68 -12.40 -5.75
CA ALA A 350 -11.58 -11.77 -6.71
C ALA A 350 -11.73 -12.63 -7.99
N VAL A 351 -10.65 -13.30 -8.43
CA VAL A 351 -10.71 -14.26 -9.55
C VAL A 351 -11.58 -15.47 -9.20
N GLU A 352 -11.40 -16.05 -8.01
CA GLU A 352 -12.24 -17.15 -7.50
C GLU A 352 -13.73 -16.75 -7.41
N ASN A 353 -14.01 -15.45 -7.27
CA ASN A 353 -15.36 -14.88 -7.21
C ASN A 353 -15.85 -14.28 -8.54
N GLY A 354 -15.30 -14.74 -9.67
CA GLY A 354 -15.84 -14.50 -11.01
C GLY A 354 -15.14 -13.42 -11.84
N LEU A 355 -14.05 -12.82 -11.36
CA LEU A 355 -13.21 -11.94 -12.18
C LEU A 355 -12.31 -12.80 -13.09
N SER A 356 -12.17 -12.45 -14.38
CA SER A 356 -11.19 -13.14 -15.23
C SER A 356 -9.75 -12.81 -14.80
N LYS A 357 -8.82 -13.76 -15.01
CA LYS A 357 -7.40 -13.55 -14.70
C LYS A 357 -6.83 -12.35 -15.46
N ASP A 358 -7.20 -12.19 -16.72
CA ASP A 358 -6.74 -11.08 -17.56
C ASP A 358 -7.25 -9.74 -17.03
N ALA A 359 -8.51 -9.65 -16.59
CA ALA A 359 -9.05 -8.46 -15.97
C ALA A 359 -8.37 -8.15 -14.63
N ALA A 360 -8.01 -9.17 -13.84
CA ALA A 360 -7.26 -9.00 -12.61
C ALA A 360 -5.83 -8.47 -12.87
N VAL A 361 -5.11 -9.03 -13.85
CA VAL A 361 -3.80 -8.53 -14.28
C VAL A 361 -3.91 -7.10 -14.81
N ARG A 362 -4.93 -6.82 -15.64
CA ARG A 362 -5.18 -5.47 -16.14
C ARG A 362 -5.46 -4.47 -15.02
N ALA A 363 -6.20 -4.87 -13.98
CA ALA A 363 -6.49 -4.03 -12.81
C ALA A 363 -5.25 -3.72 -11.94
N MET A 364 -4.16 -4.47 -12.12
CA MET A 364 -2.86 -4.24 -11.47
C MET A 364 -1.83 -3.54 -12.37
N THR A 365 -2.14 -3.32 -13.64
CA THR A 365 -1.15 -2.83 -14.64
C THR A 365 -1.70 -1.67 -15.48
N LEU A 366 -2.44 -1.95 -16.54
CA LEU A 366 -2.90 -0.94 -17.51
C LEU A 366 -4.08 -0.11 -16.98
N SER A 367 -5.03 -0.71 -16.26
CA SER A 367 -6.16 0.06 -15.72
C SER A 367 -5.72 1.17 -14.74
N PRO A 368 -4.82 0.93 -13.76
CA PRO A 368 -4.30 2.02 -12.95
C PRO A 368 -3.57 3.05 -13.80
N ALA A 369 -2.74 2.65 -14.78
CA ALA A 369 -2.05 3.61 -15.64
C ALA A 369 -3.04 4.53 -16.39
N GLU A 370 -4.15 3.98 -16.91
CA GLU A 370 -5.22 4.76 -17.57
C GLU A 370 -5.96 5.69 -16.60
N ILE A 371 -6.29 5.24 -15.39
CA ILE A 371 -6.97 6.07 -14.37
C ILE A 371 -6.06 7.24 -13.95
N LEU A 372 -4.76 6.96 -13.82
CA LEU A 372 -3.75 7.95 -13.44
C LEU A 372 -3.34 8.88 -14.60
N GLY A 373 -3.69 8.53 -15.85
CA GLY A 373 -3.29 9.28 -17.06
C GLY A 373 -1.79 9.20 -17.31
N VAL A 374 -1.21 8.00 -17.18
CA VAL A 374 0.20 7.68 -17.44
C VAL A 374 0.36 6.47 -18.37
N GLU A 375 -0.72 6.03 -19.01
CA GLU A 375 -0.79 4.85 -19.86
C GLU A 375 0.09 4.95 -21.12
N ASN A 376 0.44 6.14 -21.55
CA ASN A 376 1.38 6.37 -22.64
C ASN A 376 2.83 6.04 -22.26
N ARG A 377 3.13 5.91 -20.97
CA ARG A 377 4.49 5.65 -20.44
C ARG A 377 4.60 4.34 -19.68
N LEU A 378 3.51 3.84 -19.08
CA LEU A 378 3.48 2.73 -18.13
C LEU A 378 2.27 1.81 -18.36
N GLY A 379 2.23 0.67 -17.69
CA GLY A 379 1.05 -0.21 -17.58
C GLY A 379 0.93 -1.31 -18.62
N SER A 380 1.76 -1.30 -19.66
CA SER A 380 1.81 -2.38 -20.68
C SER A 380 3.25 -2.59 -21.18
N VAL A 381 3.51 -3.75 -21.77
CA VAL A 381 4.82 -4.05 -22.37
C VAL A 381 4.78 -3.68 -23.84
N GLU A 382 5.21 -2.47 -24.15
CA GLU A 382 5.25 -1.91 -25.51
C GLU A 382 6.55 -1.13 -25.75
N LYS A 383 7.00 -1.12 -26.99
CA LYS A 383 8.16 -0.32 -27.41
C LYS A 383 7.98 1.15 -27.05
N GLY A 384 9.02 1.74 -26.48
CA GLY A 384 9.08 3.16 -26.11
C GLY A 384 8.51 3.49 -24.73
N LYS A 385 7.85 2.55 -24.05
CA LYS A 385 7.41 2.73 -22.66
C LYS A 385 8.57 2.53 -21.69
N ILE A 386 8.42 3.09 -20.51
CA ILE A 386 9.35 2.91 -19.40
C ILE A 386 9.45 1.42 -19.06
N ALA A 387 10.66 0.93 -18.91
CA ALA A 387 10.91 -0.47 -18.61
C ALA A 387 10.64 -0.77 -17.13
N ASN A 388 9.35 -0.68 -16.74
CA ASN A 388 8.83 -1.18 -15.50
C ASN A 388 8.26 -2.56 -15.77
N LEU A 389 8.98 -3.61 -15.33
CA LEU A 389 8.66 -5.00 -15.62
C LEU A 389 8.76 -5.84 -14.36
N THR A 390 7.89 -6.85 -14.27
CA THR A 390 7.92 -7.85 -13.20
C THR A 390 8.00 -9.24 -13.80
N VAL A 391 9.05 -9.98 -13.46
CA VAL A 391 9.32 -11.32 -13.97
C VAL A 391 8.95 -12.33 -12.89
N VAL A 392 8.06 -13.26 -13.22
CA VAL A 392 7.46 -14.20 -12.26
C VAL A 392 7.62 -15.62 -12.75
N ARG A 393 7.96 -16.52 -11.82
CA ARG A 393 7.86 -17.97 -11.98
C ARG A 393 6.53 -18.43 -11.39
N GLY A 394 5.76 -19.21 -12.17
CA GLY A 394 4.45 -19.72 -11.78
C GLY A 394 3.29 -18.76 -12.06
N ASP A 395 2.09 -19.12 -11.59
CA ASP A 395 0.88 -18.29 -11.72
C ASP A 395 0.93 -17.15 -10.69
N ILE A 396 0.71 -15.92 -11.13
CA ILE A 396 0.78 -14.72 -10.28
C ILE A 396 -0.19 -14.77 -9.08
N PHE A 397 -1.30 -15.46 -9.20
CA PHE A 397 -2.30 -15.62 -8.13
C PHE A 397 -2.05 -16.86 -7.26
N SER A 398 -1.10 -17.73 -7.62
CA SER A 398 -0.72 -18.89 -6.81
C SER A 398 0.09 -18.49 -5.57
N LYS A 399 0.00 -19.31 -4.52
CA LYS A 399 0.87 -19.17 -3.34
C LYS A 399 2.33 -19.48 -3.64
N ASP A 400 2.58 -20.33 -4.65
CA ASP A 400 3.92 -20.77 -5.05
C ASP A 400 4.59 -19.83 -6.05
N ARG A 401 3.97 -18.68 -6.37
CA ARG A 401 4.58 -17.68 -7.23
C ARG A 401 5.91 -17.19 -6.66
N THR A 402 6.86 -16.96 -7.52
CA THR A 402 8.14 -16.36 -7.16
C THR A 402 8.44 -15.20 -8.11
N VAL A 403 8.55 -13.99 -7.58
CA VAL A 403 9.10 -12.84 -8.32
C VAL A 403 10.61 -13.05 -8.39
N THR A 404 11.17 -13.09 -9.59
CA THR A 404 12.60 -13.36 -9.82
C THR A 404 13.39 -12.10 -10.13
N HIS A 405 12.83 -11.23 -10.95
CA HIS A 405 13.46 -9.96 -11.35
C HIS A 405 12.39 -8.87 -11.40
N VAL A 406 12.77 -7.68 -11.00
CA VAL A 406 11.94 -6.48 -11.15
C VAL A 406 12.76 -5.40 -11.81
N PHE A 407 12.22 -4.79 -12.85
CA PHE A 407 12.82 -3.61 -13.48
C PHE A 407 11.98 -2.39 -13.12
N VAL A 408 12.63 -1.35 -12.65
CA VAL A 408 12.01 -0.05 -12.37
C VAL A 408 12.86 1.02 -13.05
N ASP A 409 12.26 1.78 -13.95
CA ASP A 409 12.96 2.75 -14.81
C ASP A 409 14.17 2.11 -15.55
N GLY A 410 14.02 0.82 -15.92
CA GLY A 410 15.07 0.02 -16.53
C GLY A 410 16.18 -0.46 -15.60
N LYS A 411 16.22 -0.03 -14.34
CA LYS A 411 17.15 -0.53 -13.33
C LYS A 411 16.69 -1.92 -12.85
N LEU A 412 17.58 -2.89 -12.90
CA LEU A 412 17.32 -4.26 -12.48
C LEU A 412 17.44 -4.42 -10.97
N PHE A 413 16.46 -5.09 -10.38
CA PHE A 413 16.47 -5.59 -9.01
C PHE A 413 16.27 -7.11 -9.03
N GLU A 414 17.36 -7.85 -8.83
CA GLU A 414 17.31 -9.30 -8.74
C GLU A 414 16.83 -9.71 -7.34
N GLN A 415 15.87 -10.62 -7.33
CA GLN A 415 15.43 -11.24 -6.08
C GLN A 415 16.36 -12.41 -5.76
N LYS A 416 17.07 -12.34 -4.64
CA LYS A 416 17.80 -13.51 -4.13
C LYS A 416 16.77 -14.58 -3.82
N GLU A 417 16.85 -15.72 -4.49
CA GLU A 417 16.01 -16.88 -4.15
C GLU A 417 16.18 -17.14 -2.65
N LYS A 418 15.08 -17.05 -1.91
CA LYS A 418 15.10 -17.59 -0.54
C LYS A 418 15.49 -19.06 -0.68
N PRO A 419 16.51 -19.55 0.06
CA PRO A 419 16.84 -20.96 0.02
C PRO A 419 15.54 -21.73 0.19
N LYS A 420 15.18 -22.57 -0.76
CA LYS A 420 14.07 -23.50 -0.60
C LYS A 420 14.41 -24.35 0.62
N THR A 421 13.74 -24.11 1.72
CA THR A 421 13.69 -25.09 2.78
C THR A 421 13.20 -26.37 2.12
N PRO A 422 13.97 -27.47 2.12
CA PRO A 422 13.54 -28.71 1.49
C PRO A 422 12.14 -29.03 2.00
N ALA A 423 11.19 -29.25 1.11
CA ALA A 423 9.86 -29.72 1.47
C ALA A 423 10.07 -31.06 2.18
N THR A 424 9.87 -31.09 3.49
CA THR A 424 9.80 -32.32 4.23
C THR A 424 8.62 -33.10 3.68
N PRO A 425 8.79 -34.32 3.17
CA PRO A 425 7.68 -35.12 2.67
C PRO A 425 6.64 -35.26 3.80
N ALA A 426 5.39 -34.97 3.47
CA ALA A 426 4.28 -35.26 4.37
C ALA A 426 4.19 -36.79 4.56
N GLY A 427 4.61 -37.28 5.68
CA GLY A 427 4.48 -38.68 6.02
C GLY A 427 5.62 -39.19 6.87
N THR A 428 5.42 -39.17 8.14
CA THR A 428 5.88 -39.96 9.30
C THR A 428 6.23 -39.02 10.45
N ALA A 429 5.62 -39.25 11.58
CA ALA A 429 5.91 -38.56 12.82
C ALA A 429 7.43 -38.58 13.07
N ALA A 430 8.06 -37.40 13.08
CA ALA A 430 9.46 -37.26 13.40
C ALA A 430 9.69 -37.72 14.86
N PRO A 431 10.79 -38.42 15.14
CA PRO A 431 11.10 -38.87 16.49
C PRO A 431 11.31 -37.63 17.40
N THR A 432 10.80 -37.70 18.60
CA THR A 432 10.81 -36.68 19.67
C THR A 432 12.19 -36.43 20.30
N SER A 433 13.28 -36.81 19.66
CA SER A 433 14.65 -36.59 20.14
C SER A 433 15.25 -35.37 19.43
N GLY A 434 15.26 -34.20 20.12
CA GLY A 434 15.95 -33.00 19.69
C GLY A 434 15.16 -31.69 19.79
N LEU A 435 13.91 -31.68 20.25
CA LEU A 435 13.17 -30.43 20.47
C LEU A 435 13.61 -29.75 21.77
N ALA A 436 13.67 -28.40 21.74
CA ALA A 436 13.88 -27.63 22.96
C ALA A 436 12.73 -27.90 23.96
N ASN A 437 13.03 -27.97 25.25
CA ASN A 437 12.01 -28.08 26.30
C ASN A 437 11.60 -26.66 26.74
N VAL A 438 10.47 -26.20 26.23
CA VAL A 438 9.95 -24.82 26.43
C VAL A 438 8.76 -24.77 27.41
N GLY A 439 8.20 -25.93 27.76
CA GLY A 439 7.04 -25.99 28.66
C GLY A 439 7.33 -25.47 30.08
N GLY A 440 6.38 -24.72 30.64
CA GLY A 440 6.45 -24.16 31.99
C GLY A 440 6.07 -22.71 32.09
N ASN A 441 6.17 -22.16 33.30
CA ASN A 441 5.87 -20.75 33.58
C ASN A 441 7.17 -19.94 33.68
N TYR A 442 7.19 -18.80 33.05
CA TYR A 442 8.36 -17.92 33.02
C TYR A 442 7.97 -16.51 33.44
N SER A 443 8.79 -15.88 34.28
CA SER A 443 8.76 -14.45 34.54
C SER A 443 9.73 -13.76 33.59
N VAL A 444 9.24 -12.82 32.78
CA VAL A 444 10.03 -12.16 31.75
C VAL A 444 10.03 -10.64 31.93
N THR A 445 11.14 -10.04 31.56
CA THR A 445 11.28 -8.58 31.41
C THR A 445 11.40 -8.26 29.93
N ILE A 446 10.56 -7.37 29.45
CA ILE A 446 10.52 -6.88 28.06
C ILE A 446 11.19 -5.52 28.06
N GLU A 447 12.27 -5.37 27.29
CA GLU A 447 13.13 -4.17 27.28
C GLU A 447 12.60 -3.12 26.28
N ILE A 448 11.54 -2.42 26.68
CA ILE A 448 11.06 -1.28 25.89
C ILE A 448 11.96 -0.07 26.19
N PRO A 449 12.47 0.65 25.17
CA PRO A 449 13.30 1.84 25.37
C PRO A 449 12.66 2.86 26.32
N GLY A 450 13.30 3.13 27.46
CA GLY A 450 12.84 4.09 28.48
C GLY A 450 11.92 3.52 29.55
N GLN A 451 11.37 2.31 29.41
CA GLN A 451 10.49 1.71 30.42
C GLN A 451 10.43 0.19 30.33
N PRO A 452 11.29 -0.54 31.04
CA PRO A 452 11.23 -2.00 31.06
C PRO A 452 9.90 -2.48 31.67
N MET A 453 9.30 -3.49 31.05
CA MET A 453 8.00 -4.02 31.42
C MET A 453 8.11 -5.49 31.86
N SER A 454 7.48 -5.83 32.97
CA SER A 454 7.38 -7.21 33.44
C SER A 454 6.20 -7.94 32.81
N GLY A 455 6.37 -9.24 32.53
CA GLY A 455 5.32 -10.11 32.03
C GLY A 455 5.52 -11.56 32.50
N THR A 456 4.53 -12.40 32.24
CA THR A 456 4.62 -13.86 32.47
C THR A 456 4.24 -14.60 31.20
N LEU A 457 4.96 -15.70 30.93
CA LEU A 457 4.67 -16.64 29.86
C LEU A 457 4.33 -18.00 30.49
N ALA A 458 3.15 -18.53 30.22
CA ALA A 458 2.73 -19.84 30.65
C ALA A 458 2.61 -20.75 29.42
N PHE A 459 3.50 -21.69 29.26
CA PHE A 459 3.60 -22.54 28.08
C PHE A 459 3.26 -24.00 28.37
N THR A 460 2.44 -24.56 27.49
CA THR A 460 2.17 -26.00 27.42
C THR A 460 2.73 -26.51 26.09
N GLN A 461 3.70 -27.43 26.17
CA GLN A 461 4.33 -28.04 25.00
C GLN A 461 3.81 -29.45 24.76
N GLN A 462 3.38 -29.73 23.53
CA GLN A 462 3.01 -31.07 23.06
C GLN A 462 3.82 -31.39 21.79
N GLY A 463 4.96 -32.02 21.95
CA GLY A 463 5.90 -32.22 20.83
C GLY A 463 6.41 -30.91 20.27
N ALA A 464 6.19 -30.66 18.98
CA ALA A 464 6.58 -29.42 18.30
C ALA A 464 5.52 -28.31 18.41
N ILE A 465 4.39 -28.56 19.05
CA ILE A 465 3.30 -27.59 19.20
C ILE A 465 3.44 -26.89 20.55
N LEU A 466 3.37 -25.54 20.53
CA LEU A 466 3.38 -24.69 21.71
C LEU A 466 2.03 -23.98 21.84
N SER A 467 1.42 -24.12 23.02
CA SER A 467 0.21 -23.39 23.40
C SER A 467 0.41 -22.71 24.75
N GLY A 468 -0.44 -21.77 25.11
CA GLY A 468 -0.33 -21.10 26.40
C GLY A 468 -0.80 -19.65 26.37
N THR A 469 -0.34 -18.87 27.35
CA THR A 469 -0.71 -17.47 27.53
C THR A 469 0.51 -16.60 27.79
N MET A 470 0.44 -15.37 27.33
CA MET A 470 1.36 -14.28 27.66
C MET A 470 0.57 -13.23 28.43
N GLN A 471 0.98 -12.92 29.65
CA GLN A 471 0.37 -11.89 30.49
C GLN A 471 1.33 -10.71 30.67
N THR A 472 0.85 -9.52 30.41
CA THR A 472 1.57 -8.25 30.60
C THR A 472 0.68 -7.25 31.33
N GLN A 473 1.17 -6.07 31.66
CA GLN A 473 0.36 -4.98 32.20
C GLN A 473 -0.79 -4.53 31.27
N PHE A 474 -0.74 -4.88 29.99
CA PHE A 474 -1.78 -4.56 28.99
C PHE A 474 -2.87 -5.62 28.89
N GLY A 475 -2.72 -6.74 29.58
CA GLY A 475 -3.68 -7.86 29.61
C GLY A 475 -3.06 -9.20 29.30
N THR A 476 -3.93 -10.20 29.15
CA THR A 476 -3.56 -11.59 28.82
C THR A 476 -3.83 -11.87 27.35
N SER A 477 -2.84 -12.41 26.66
CA SER A 477 -2.90 -12.80 25.26
C SER A 477 -2.69 -14.31 25.11
N GLN A 478 -3.42 -14.94 24.20
CA GLN A 478 -3.28 -16.36 23.89
C GLN A 478 -2.14 -16.59 22.89
N VAL A 479 -1.36 -17.62 23.13
CA VAL A 479 -0.35 -18.15 22.18
C VAL A 479 -1.07 -18.76 20.98
N ARG A 480 -0.76 -18.27 19.77
CA ARG A 480 -1.27 -18.77 18.49
C ARG A 480 -0.12 -19.22 17.62
N ASP A 481 -0.36 -20.22 16.79
CA ASP A 481 0.61 -20.76 15.84
C ASP A 481 1.97 -21.12 16.48
N GLY A 482 1.94 -21.52 17.77
CA GLY A 482 3.12 -21.79 18.55
C GLY A 482 3.84 -23.05 18.06
N LYS A 483 5.15 -22.92 17.80
CA LYS A 483 6.02 -24.00 17.34
C LYS A 483 7.29 -24.04 18.14
N VAL A 484 7.76 -25.29 18.41
CA VAL A 484 9.05 -25.55 19.04
C VAL A 484 9.96 -26.28 18.07
N THR A 485 11.20 -25.85 17.98
CA THR A 485 12.27 -26.45 17.19
C THR A 485 13.42 -26.87 18.10
N ALA A 486 14.46 -27.47 17.54
CA ALA A 486 15.68 -27.76 18.29
C ALA A 486 16.39 -26.50 18.80
N GLU A 487 16.24 -25.40 18.09
CA GLU A 487 16.93 -24.14 18.36
C GLU A 487 16.11 -23.16 19.24
N GLY A 488 14.81 -23.42 19.45
CA GLY A 488 13.97 -22.51 20.24
C GLY A 488 12.47 -22.61 19.92
N PHE A 489 11.76 -21.52 20.10
CA PHE A 489 10.31 -21.45 19.87
C PHE A 489 9.91 -20.17 19.13
N THR A 490 8.73 -20.23 18.51
CA THR A 490 8.07 -19.07 17.92
C THR A 490 6.56 -19.15 18.12
N PHE A 491 5.90 -18.02 18.34
CA PHE A 491 4.43 -17.92 18.39
C PHE A 491 3.94 -16.53 18.03
N SER A 492 2.67 -16.41 17.69
CA SER A 492 1.97 -15.14 17.50
C SER A 492 1.04 -14.85 18.67
N ALA A 493 0.88 -13.59 19.02
CA ALA A 493 -0.07 -13.16 20.03
C ALA A 493 -0.68 -11.81 19.66
N SER A 494 -1.93 -11.58 20.12
CA SER A 494 -2.63 -10.29 19.96
C SER A 494 -2.63 -9.57 21.29
N VAL A 495 -1.95 -8.44 21.38
CA VAL A 495 -1.79 -7.66 22.62
C VAL A 495 -2.65 -6.40 22.54
N PRO A 496 -3.53 -6.14 23.51
CA PRO A 496 -4.25 -4.88 23.59
C PRO A 496 -3.28 -3.75 23.94
N PHE A 497 -3.25 -2.70 23.14
CA PHE A 497 -2.39 -1.54 23.35
C PHE A 497 -3.10 -0.26 22.91
N GLY A 498 -3.29 0.71 23.80
CA GLY A 498 -3.86 2.03 23.48
C GLY A 498 -5.28 2.00 22.87
N GLY A 499 -6.11 1.02 23.23
CA GLY A 499 -7.46 0.86 22.68
C GLY A 499 -7.53 0.13 21.32
N SER A 500 -6.40 -0.33 20.83
CA SER A 500 -6.25 -1.17 19.62
C SER A 500 -5.60 -2.49 19.98
N THR A 501 -5.75 -3.50 19.12
CA THR A 501 -5.05 -4.78 19.28
C THR A 501 -3.90 -4.83 18.29
N ILE A 502 -2.68 -5.09 18.79
CA ILE A 502 -1.46 -5.24 17.99
C ILE A 502 -1.13 -6.72 17.88
N GLU A 503 -0.91 -7.23 16.68
CA GLU A 503 -0.36 -8.57 16.49
C GLU A 503 1.17 -8.51 16.58
N ILE A 504 1.73 -9.41 17.39
CA ILE A 504 3.16 -9.57 17.60
C ILE A 504 3.59 -11.00 17.27
N VAL A 505 4.83 -11.16 16.84
CA VAL A 505 5.48 -12.45 16.68
C VAL A 505 6.63 -12.54 17.68
N VAL A 506 6.58 -13.55 18.53
CA VAL A 506 7.60 -13.79 19.55
C VAL A 506 8.49 -14.94 19.10
N LYS A 507 9.79 -14.73 19.15
CA LYS A 507 10.82 -15.74 18.88
C LYS A 507 11.77 -15.79 20.04
N GLY A 508 12.12 -16.99 20.50
CA GLY A 508 13.02 -17.12 21.63
C GLY A 508 13.64 -18.50 21.76
N THR A 509 14.58 -18.56 22.69
CA THR A 509 15.32 -19.78 23.06
C THR A 509 15.20 -19.99 24.57
N VAL A 510 15.28 -21.24 24.98
CA VAL A 510 15.34 -21.63 26.40
C VAL A 510 16.64 -22.38 26.65
N THR A 511 17.43 -21.89 27.60
CA THR A 511 18.69 -22.52 28.01
C THR A 511 18.66 -22.77 29.54
N GLY A 512 18.43 -24.00 29.93
CA GLY A 512 18.20 -24.36 31.35
C GLY A 512 16.93 -23.68 31.88
N ASN A 513 17.06 -22.79 32.85
CA ASN A 513 15.97 -22.03 33.46
C ASN A 513 15.83 -20.62 32.86
N GLN A 514 16.66 -20.25 31.91
CA GLN A 514 16.59 -18.91 31.27
C GLN A 514 15.86 -18.98 29.95
N ILE A 515 15.02 -17.95 29.70
CA ILE A 515 14.33 -17.69 28.44
C ILE A 515 14.77 -16.33 27.92
N SER A 516 15.04 -16.23 26.62
CA SER A 516 15.37 -14.96 25.97
C SER A 516 14.92 -14.97 24.53
N GLY A 517 14.71 -13.78 23.98
CA GLY A 517 14.28 -13.65 22.59
C GLY A 517 13.90 -12.25 22.17
N THR A 518 13.14 -12.16 21.10
CA THR A 518 12.62 -10.90 20.54
C THR A 518 11.12 -10.98 20.32
N ILE A 519 10.47 -9.86 20.52
CA ILE A 519 9.08 -9.60 20.19
C ILE A 519 9.08 -8.70 18.95
N ASP A 520 8.75 -9.25 17.81
CA ASP A 520 8.60 -8.48 16.56
C ASP A 520 7.22 -7.81 16.57
N SER A 521 7.22 -6.48 16.61
CA SER A 521 6.03 -5.65 16.59
C SER A 521 6.06 -4.70 15.38
N PRO A 522 4.94 -4.06 15.00
CA PRO A 522 4.92 -3.02 13.96
C PRO A 522 5.83 -1.83 14.25
N GLN A 523 6.28 -1.68 15.51
CA GLN A 523 7.16 -0.60 15.96
C GLN A 523 8.63 -1.01 16.02
N GLY A 524 8.94 -2.28 15.69
CA GLY A 524 10.29 -2.83 15.70
C GLY A 524 10.43 -4.07 16.60
N ALA A 525 11.62 -4.65 16.60
CA ALA A 525 11.97 -5.81 17.43
C ALA A 525 12.33 -5.34 18.84
N ILE A 526 11.66 -5.90 19.86
CA ILE A 526 11.84 -5.59 21.27
C ILE A 526 12.46 -6.83 21.95
N PRO A 527 13.64 -6.75 22.55
CA PRO A 527 14.23 -7.87 23.26
C PRO A 527 13.49 -8.16 24.56
N PHE A 528 13.47 -9.43 24.95
CA PHE A 528 13.01 -9.88 26.26
C PHE A 528 13.93 -10.95 26.84
N SER A 529 13.99 -11.01 28.15
CA SER A 529 14.70 -12.03 28.89
C SER A 529 13.94 -12.39 30.16
N GLY A 530 14.16 -13.59 30.69
CA GLY A 530 13.45 -14.03 31.88
C GLY A 530 13.92 -15.38 32.42
N THR A 531 13.26 -15.83 33.50
CA THR A 531 13.57 -17.08 34.17
C THR A 531 12.32 -17.92 34.37
N LYS A 532 12.52 -19.24 34.35
CA LYS A 532 11.47 -20.20 34.64
C LYS A 532 11.12 -20.14 36.13
N ASN A 533 9.85 -20.07 36.41
CA ASN A 533 9.33 -20.15 37.77
C ASN A 533 9.40 -21.60 38.25
N PRO A 534 9.73 -21.83 39.55
CA PRO A 534 9.84 -23.17 40.10
C PRO A 534 8.52 -23.96 40.06
#